data_3d0ede448e5c0e51f9ee1bcf56c4eaa2
#
_entry.id   3d0ede448e5c0e51f9ee1bcf56c4eaa2
#
_cell.length_a   1.000
_cell.length_b   1.000
_cell.length_c   1.000
_cell.angle_alpha   90.00
_cell.angle_beta   90.00
_cell.angle_gamma   90.00
#
_symmetry.space_group_name_H-M   'P 1'
#
loop_
_entity.id
_entity.type
_entity.pdbx_description
1 polymer ?
#
loop_
_entity_poly.entity_id
_entity_poly.type
_entity_poly.pdbx_seq_one_letter_code
_entity_poly.pdbx_strand_id
1 'polypeptide(L)'
;MTVKEQLIQVRNQDCMVRAYEDELGELRRRAYNISSPKMADKVQSNHQSSLEDIVEKLDAQARKVNEAWDTLISMRDEAEALINLEEDMQRRCVIWRYYILGESWEKVAENIHLDMRYVFRIHGRALQDLEFLQKSHKKP
;
A
#
# COMPACT_ATOMS: atom_id res chain seq x y z
N MET A 1 -10.23 -18.17 2.88
CA MET A 1 -9.80 -17.06 1.97
C MET A 1 -8.93 -17.66 0.87
N THR A 2 -9.18 -17.31 -0.39
CA THR A 2 -8.36 -17.76 -1.50
C THR A 2 -7.03 -17.00 -1.53
N VAL A 3 -6.06 -17.54 -2.27
CA VAL A 3 -4.77 -16.86 -2.49
C VAL A 3 -5.00 -15.47 -3.10
N LYS A 4 -5.87 -15.40 -4.11
CA LYS A 4 -6.17 -14.12 -4.77
C LYS A 4 -6.74 -13.10 -3.79
N GLU A 5 -7.65 -13.52 -2.92
CA GLU A 5 -8.23 -12.65 -1.90
C GLU A 5 -7.18 -12.13 -0.93
N GLN A 6 -6.27 -13.01 -0.47
CA GLN A 6 -5.17 -12.63 0.41
C GLN A 6 -4.27 -11.58 -0.25
N LEU A 7 -3.90 -11.81 -1.51
CA LEU A 7 -3.02 -10.90 -2.24
C LEU A 7 -3.70 -9.56 -2.54
N ILE A 8 -5.00 -9.59 -2.87
CA ILE A 8 -5.77 -8.35 -3.07
C ILE A 8 -5.80 -7.52 -1.79
N GLN A 9 -5.97 -8.16 -0.64
CA GLN A 9 -5.95 -7.44 0.64
C GLN A 9 -4.63 -6.71 0.89
N VAL A 10 -3.50 -7.33 0.54
CA VAL A 10 -2.19 -6.69 0.64
C VAL A 10 -2.14 -5.44 -0.24
N ARG A 11 -2.58 -5.58 -1.48
CA ARG A 11 -2.60 -4.47 -2.43
C ARG A 11 -3.50 -3.33 -1.95
N ASN A 12 -4.67 -3.69 -1.41
CA ASN A 12 -5.60 -2.70 -0.88
C ASN A 12 -5.03 -1.99 0.34
N GLN A 13 -4.34 -2.72 1.22
CA GLN A 13 -3.71 -2.12 2.40
C GLN A 13 -2.61 -1.13 1.99
N ASP A 14 -1.80 -1.49 0.99
CA ASP A 14 -0.79 -0.58 0.44
C ASP A 14 -1.44 0.71 -0.08
N CYS A 15 -2.54 0.58 -0.80
CA CYS A 15 -3.30 1.73 -1.30
C CYS A 15 -3.80 2.62 -0.15
N MET A 16 -4.30 2.02 0.92
CA MET A 16 -4.77 2.78 2.08
C MET A 16 -3.64 3.49 2.81
N VAL A 17 -2.49 2.83 2.96
CA VAL A 17 -1.31 3.47 3.56
C VAL A 17 -0.92 4.72 2.78
N ARG A 18 -0.87 4.62 1.47
CA ARG A 18 -0.54 5.76 0.60
C ARG A 18 -1.55 6.90 0.74
N ALA A 19 -2.83 6.56 0.81
CA ALA A 19 -3.89 7.55 1.00
C ALA A 19 -3.75 8.27 2.35
N TYR A 20 -3.45 7.53 3.41
CA TYR A 20 -3.23 8.12 4.74
C TYR A 20 -1.98 9.01 4.77
N GLU A 21 -0.92 8.61 4.06
CA GLU A 21 0.29 9.42 3.93
C GLU A 21 0.01 10.71 3.17
N ASP A 22 -0.79 10.64 2.11
CA ASP A 22 -1.18 11.82 1.33
C ASP A 22 -1.98 12.80 2.19
N GLU A 23 -2.91 12.30 2.99
CA GLU A 23 -3.69 13.12 3.92
C GLU A 23 -2.78 13.76 4.97
N LEU A 24 -1.80 13.02 5.48
CA LEU A 24 -0.83 13.57 6.43
C LEU A 24 -0.03 14.72 5.78
N GLY A 25 0.39 14.54 4.53
CA GLY A 25 1.09 15.57 3.77
C GLY A 25 0.23 16.83 3.60
N GLU A 26 -1.06 16.66 3.33
CA GLU A 26 -2.01 17.77 3.21
C GLU A 26 -2.17 18.52 4.53
N LEU A 27 -2.28 17.80 5.63
CA LEU A 27 -2.37 18.41 6.97
C LEU A 27 -1.11 19.17 7.32
N ARG A 28 0.06 18.66 6.95
CA ARG A 28 1.35 19.36 7.15
C ARG A 28 1.39 20.67 6.37
N ARG A 29 0.88 20.69 5.14
CA ARG A 29 0.82 21.92 4.33
C ARG A 29 -0.11 22.94 4.97
N ARG A 30 -1.25 22.50 5.48
CA ARG A 30 -2.19 23.39 6.17
C ARG A 30 -1.56 23.97 7.43
N ALA A 31 -0.84 23.14 8.21
CA ALA A 31 -0.14 23.60 9.40
C ALA A 31 0.94 24.63 9.05
N TYR A 32 1.70 24.38 8.00
CA TYR A 32 2.71 25.31 7.52
C TYR A 32 2.09 26.64 7.10
N ASN A 33 0.99 26.63 6.36
CA ASN A 33 0.31 27.83 5.90
C ASN A 33 -0.25 28.65 7.06
N ILE A 34 -0.82 27.98 8.08
CA ILE A 34 -1.36 28.65 9.27
C ILE A 34 -0.24 29.30 10.07
N SER A 35 0.92 28.66 10.18
CA SER A 35 2.05 29.19 10.95
C SER A 35 2.91 30.17 10.16
N SER A 36 2.62 30.43 8.89
CA SER A 36 3.39 31.38 8.08
C SER A 36 3.17 32.83 8.55
N PRO A 37 4.20 33.70 8.47
CA PRO A 37 4.06 35.10 8.92
C PRO A 37 2.96 35.88 8.25
N LYS A 38 2.64 35.58 6.98
CA LYS A 38 1.57 36.26 6.22
C LYS A 38 0.18 35.97 6.77
N MET A 39 -0.02 34.78 7.34
CA MET A 39 -1.29 34.39 7.94
C MET A 39 -1.41 34.87 9.38
N ALA A 40 -0.31 34.90 10.12
CA ALA A 40 -0.27 35.32 11.52
C ALA A 40 -0.68 36.76 11.73
N ASP A 41 -0.36 37.63 10.79
CA ASP A 41 -0.65 39.08 10.88
C ASP A 41 -2.14 39.41 10.71
N LYS A 42 -2.96 38.48 10.19
CA LYS A 42 -4.34 38.76 9.87
C LYS A 42 -5.35 38.40 10.95
N VAL A 43 -5.13 37.34 11.73
CA VAL A 43 -6.10 36.84 12.74
C VAL A 43 -5.38 36.12 13.88
N GLN A 44 -4.86 36.86 14.86
CA GLN A 44 -4.04 36.27 15.93
C GLN A 44 -4.82 35.28 16.83
N SER A 45 -6.04 35.59 17.28
CA SER A 45 -6.80 34.72 18.18
C SER A 45 -7.30 33.44 17.50
N ASN A 46 -7.79 33.55 16.27
CA ASN A 46 -8.25 32.40 15.49
C ASN A 46 -7.08 31.56 14.97
N HIS A 47 -5.93 32.20 14.74
CA HIS A 47 -4.73 31.52 14.29
C HIS A 47 -4.22 30.47 15.30
N GLN A 48 -4.14 30.84 16.58
CA GLN A 48 -3.67 29.92 17.63
C GLN A 48 -4.60 28.74 17.80
N SER A 49 -5.90 28.96 17.84
CA SER A 49 -6.90 27.89 17.95
C SER A 49 -6.87 26.95 16.74
N SER A 50 -6.72 27.52 15.52
CA SER A 50 -6.61 26.73 14.30
C SER A 50 -5.35 25.91 14.27
N LEU A 51 -4.24 26.45 14.77
CA LEU A 51 -2.97 25.75 14.82
C LEU A 51 -3.01 24.58 15.79
N GLU A 52 -3.58 24.78 16.99
CA GLU A 52 -3.75 23.69 17.97
C GLU A 52 -4.60 22.58 17.40
N ASP A 53 -5.69 22.92 16.71
CA ASP A 53 -6.61 21.99 16.10
C ASP A 53 -5.90 21.15 15.02
N ILE A 54 -5.12 21.79 14.16
CA ILE A 54 -4.40 21.10 13.10
C ILE A 54 -3.28 20.22 13.64
N VAL A 55 -2.63 20.62 14.74
CA VAL A 55 -1.59 19.79 15.39
C VAL A 55 -2.20 18.51 15.95
N GLU A 56 -3.40 18.59 16.55
CA GLU A 56 -4.12 17.40 17.04
C GLU A 56 -4.45 16.46 15.88
N LYS A 57 -4.89 17.01 14.75
CA LYS A 57 -5.20 16.23 13.55
C LYS A 57 -3.93 15.60 12.97
N LEU A 58 -2.81 16.31 13.00
CA LEU A 58 -1.52 15.78 12.55
C LEU A 58 -1.10 14.58 13.38
N ASP A 59 -1.19 14.70 14.71
CA ASP A 59 -0.83 13.61 15.61
C ASP A 59 -1.71 12.37 15.38
N ALA A 60 -3.02 12.59 15.25
CA ALA A 60 -3.97 11.50 15.00
C ALA A 60 -3.71 10.83 13.66
N GLN A 61 -3.44 11.62 12.62
CA GLN A 61 -3.16 11.08 11.28
C GLN A 61 -1.83 10.36 11.24
N ALA A 62 -0.80 10.86 11.93
CA ALA A 62 0.50 10.20 12.01
C ALA A 62 0.38 8.83 12.67
N ARG A 63 -0.41 8.71 13.74
CA ARG A 63 -0.68 7.42 14.38
C ARG A 63 -1.39 6.46 13.43
N LYS A 64 -2.38 6.98 12.68
CA LYS A 64 -3.12 6.19 11.70
C LYS A 64 -2.19 5.64 10.62
N VAL A 65 -1.27 6.47 10.13
CA VAL A 65 -0.27 6.06 9.14
C VAL A 65 0.61 4.95 9.70
N ASN A 66 1.10 5.12 10.93
CA ASN A 66 1.99 4.14 11.56
C ASN A 66 1.28 2.80 11.78
N GLU A 67 0.04 2.83 12.25
CA GLU A 67 -0.75 1.61 12.45
C GLU A 67 -1.02 0.89 11.12
N ALA A 68 -1.34 1.67 10.08
CA ALA A 68 -1.57 1.11 8.75
C ALA A 68 -0.30 0.49 8.16
N TRP A 69 0.85 1.10 8.40
CA TRP A 69 2.15 0.53 8.01
C TRP A 69 2.44 -0.77 8.73
N ASP A 70 2.21 -0.82 10.04
CA ASP A 70 2.44 -2.05 10.82
C ASP A 70 1.60 -3.21 10.28
N THR A 71 0.34 -2.93 9.97
CA THR A 71 -0.56 -3.92 9.37
C THR A 71 -0.04 -4.37 8.00
N LEU A 72 0.39 -3.42 7.16
CA LEU A 72 0.91 -3.74 5.83
C LEU A 72 2.16 -4.61 5.90
N ILE A 73 3.09 -4.28 6.80
CA ILE A 73 4.33 -5.06 6.99
C ILE A 73 4.00 -6.51 7.35
N SER A 74 3.08 -6.70 8.30
CA SER A 74 2.64 -8.02 8.71
C SER A 74 1.99 -8.80 7.57
N MET A 75 1.11 -8.13 6.81
CA MET A 75 0.45 -8.74 5.65
C MET A 75 1.44 -9.10 4.55
N ARG A 76 2.44 -8.24 4.32
CA ARG A 76 3.49 -8.50 3.33
C ARG A 76 4.34 -9.70 3.71
N ASP A 77 4.67 -9.86 4.98
CA ASP A 77 5.45 -11.01 5.45
C ASP A 77 4.70 -12.31 5.17
N GLU A 78 3.41 -12.35 5.45
CA GLU A 78 2.57 -13.52 5.16
C GLU A 78 2.46 -13.78 3.65
N ALA A 79 2.27 -12.72 2.87
CA ALA A 79 2.17 -12.81 1.42
C ALA A 79 3.50 -13.26 0.80
N GLU A 80 4.60 -12.76 1.31
CA GLU A 80 5.94 -13.14 0.83
C GLU A 80 6.18 -14.65 1.02
N ALA A 81 5.84 -15.17 2.20
CA ALA A 81 5.95 -16.61 2.46
C ALA A 81 5.11 -17.41 1.46
N LEU A 82 3.91 -16.92 1.15
CA LEU A 82 3.04 -17.56 0.16
C LEU A 82 3.63 -17.50 -1.25
N ILE A 83 4.06 -16.31 -1.67
CA ILE A 83 4.62 -16.11 -3.02
C ILE A 83 5.87 -16.95 -3.24
N ASN A 84 6.67 -17.13 -2.20
CA ASN A 84 7.90 -17.91 -2.28
C ASN A 84 7.66 -19.41 -2.51
N LEU A 85 6.41 -19.88 -2.41
CA LEU A 85 6.06 -21.24 -2.81
C LEU A 85 6.13 -21.44 -4.33
N GLU A 86 5.97 -20.36 -5.10
CA GLU A 86 6.07 -20.40 -6.55
C GLU A 86 7.54 -20.50 -6.97
N GLU A 87 7.89 -21.55 -7.69
CA GLU A 87 9.26 -21.80 -8.13
C GLU A 87 9.62 -21.06 -9.42
N ASP A 88 8.63 -20.79 -10.26
CA ASP A 88 8.84 -20.06 -11.51
C ASP A 88 9.10 -18.59 -11.24
N MET A 89 10.29 -18.12 -11.60
CA MET A 89 10.73 -16.77 -11.29
C MET A 89 9.89 -15.70 -12.00
N GLN A 90 9.44 -15.96 -13.21
CA GLN A 90 8.63 -15.00 -13.97
C GLN A 90 7.25 -14.84 -13.33
N ARG A 91 6.62 -15.95 -12.92
CA ARG A 91 5.34 -15.90 -12.21
C ARG A 91 5.48 -15.19 -10.88
N ARG A 92 6.52 -15.52 -10.13
CA ARG A 92 6.81 -14.87 -8.84
C ARG A 92 6.98 -13.36 -9.02
N CYS A 93 7.72 -12.96 -10.05
CA CYS A 93 7.96 -11.53 -10.35
C CYS A 93 6.66 -10.78 -10.66
N VAL A 94 5.79 -11.35 -11.48
CA VAL A 94 4.50 -10.72 -11.83
C VAL A 94 3.64 -10.53 -10.57
N ILE A 95 3.52 -11.56 -9.75
CA ILE A 95 2.74 -11.50 -8.51
C ILE A 95 3.32 -10.45 -7.56
N TRP A 96 4.62 -10.44 -7.39
CA TRP A 96 5.31 -9.49 -6.50
C TRP A 96 5.07 -8.04 -6.94
N ARG A 97 5.28 -7.75 -8.22
CA ARG A 97 5.13 -6.39 -8.73
C ARG A 97 3.73 -5.85 -8.60
N TYR A 98 2.74 -6.66 -8.93
CA TYR A 98 1.35 -6.20 -8.86
C TYR A 98 0.84 -6.12 -7.43
N TYR A 99 1.06 -7.16 -6.62
CA TYR A 99 0.44 -7.24 -5.29
C TYR A 99 1.28 -6.61 -4.18
N ILE A 100 2.60 -6.75 -4.22
CA ILE A 100 3.47 -6.21 -3.17
C ILE A 100 3.91 -4.78 -3.48
N LEU A 101 4.41 -4.55 -4.69
CA LEU A 101 4.86 -3.21 -5.09
C LEU A 101 3.71 -2.29 -5.46
N GLY A 102 2.51 -2.83 -5.71
CA GLY A 102 1.34 -2.01 -6.04
C GLY A 102 1.37 -1.41 -7.43
N GLU A 103 2.15 -1.97 -8.35
CA GLU A 103 2.23 -1.47 -9.72
C GLU A 103 0.93 -1.74 -10.48
N SER A 104 0.59 -0.85 -11.44
CA SER A 104 -0.49 -1.10 -12.38
C SER A 104 -0.08 -2.21 -13.34
N TRP A 105 -1.05 -2.83 -14.01
CA TRP A 105 -0.75 -3.88 -14.99
C TRP A 105 0.14 -3.35 -16.13
N GLU A 106 -0.09 -2.12 -16.57
CA GLU A 106 0.72 -1.47 -17.59
C GLU A 106 2.17 -1.34 -17.13
N LYS A 107 2.36 -0.95 -15.88
CA LYS A 107 3.70 -0.80 -15.29
C LYS A 107 4.39 -2.15 -15.14
N VAL A 108 3.67 -3.18 -14.73
CA VAL A 108 4.22 -4.54 -14.64
C VAL A 108 4.70 -4.99 -16.01
N ALA A 109 3.87 -4.84 -17.04
CA ALA A 109 4.21 -5.23 -18.42
C ALA A 109 5.44 -4.49 -18.91
N GLU A 110 5.50 -3.19 -18.67
CA GLU A 110 6.65 -2.35 -19.05
C GLU A 110 7.94 -2.81 -18.36
N ASN A 111 7.87 -3.06 -17.05
CA ASN A 111 9.05 -3.42 -16.26
C ASN A 111 9.60 -4.80 -16.57
N ILE A 112 8.76 -5.75 -16.96
CA ILE A 112 9.22 -7.10 -17.32
C ILE A 112 9.35 -7.31 -18.82
N HIS A 113 9.10 -6.26 -19.60
CA HIS A 113 9.27 -6.25 -21.07
C HIS A 113 8.42 -7.30 -21.80
N LEU A 114 7.16 -7.47 -21.35
CA LEU A 114 6.17 -8.35 -21.96
C LEU A 114 4.89 -7.57 -22.23
N ASP A 115 4.10 -8.04 -23.21
CA ASP A 115 2.81 -7.40 -23.46
C ASP A 115 1.79 -7.79 -22.36
N MET A 116 0.75 -6.97 -22.23
CA MET A 116 -0.26 -7.12 -21.18
C MET A 116 -0.99 -8.46 -21.24
N ARG A 117 -1.27 -8.94 -22.45
CA ARG A 117 -1.96 -10.21 -22.65
C ARG A 117 -1.16 -11.38 -22.07
N TYR A 118 0.14 -11.36 -22.29
CA TYR A 118 1.05 -12.38 -21.76
C TYR A 118 1.16 -12.27 -20.23
N VAL A 119 1.22 -11.04 -19.71
CA VAL A 119 1.26 -10.79 -18.27
C VAL A 119 0.01 -11.36 -17.58
N PHE A 120 -1.17 -11.13 -18.14
CA PHE A 120 -2.42 -11.68 -17.60
C PHE A 120 -2.42 -13.21 -17.58
N ARG A 121 -1.83 -13.82 -18.60
CA ARG A 121 -1.71 -15.29 -18.68
C ARG A 121 -0.80 -15.81 -17.58
N ILE A 122 0.35 -15.17 -17.40
CA ILE A 122 1.31 -15.52 -16.33
C ILE A 122 0.62 -15.37 -14.96
N HIS A 123 -0.09 -14.28 -14.75
CA HIS A 123 -0.80 -13.98 -13.52
C HIS A 123 -1.84 -15.09 -13.20
N GLY A 124 -2.65 -15.45 -14.17
CA GLY A 124 -3.65 -16.50 -13.98
C GLY A 124 -3.04 -17.83 -13.59
N ARG A 125 -1.96 -18.22 -14.26
CA ARG A 125 -1.24 -19.46 -13.96
C ARG A 125 -0.59 -19.42 -12.57
N ALA A 126 -0.01 -18.27 -12.24
CA ALA A 126 0.62 -18.08 -10.92
C ALA A 126 -0.40 -18.26 -9.80
N LEU A 127 -1.59 -17.65 -9.93
CA LEU A 127 -2.63 -17.78 -8.91
C LEU A 127 -3.10 -19.23 -8.76
N GLN A 128 -3.30 -19.92 -9.88
CA GLN A 128 -3.71 -21.33 -9.85
C GLN A 128 -2.65 -22.20 -9.16
N ASP A 129 -1.39 -21.98 -9.49
CA ASP A 129 -0.28 -22.72 -8.93
C ASP A 129 -0.13 -22.47 -7.43
N LEU A 130 -0.21 -21.21 -7.02
CA LEU A 130 -0.15 -20.84 -5.61
C LEU A 130 -1.31 -21.42 -4.80
N GLU A 131 -2.52 -21.41 -5.38
CA GLU A 131 -3.69 -22.01 -4.73
C GLU A 131 -3.46 -23.51 -4.47
N PHE A 132 -2.93 -24.20 -5.47
CA PHE A 132 -2.59 -25.61 -5.34
C PHE A 132 -1.50 -25.83 -4.29
N LEU A 133 -0.43 -25.05 -4.35
CA LEU A 133 0.72 -25.18 -3.44
C LEU A 133 0.33 -24.87 -2.00
N GLN A 134 -0.50 -23.85 -1.78
CA GLN A 134 -0.99 -23.50 -0.45
C GLN A 134 -1.78 -24.66 0.17
N LYS A 135 -2.66 -25.26 -0.60
CA LYS A 135 -3.46 -26.41 -0.14
C LYS A 135 -2.57 -27.61 0.18
N SER A 136 -1.56 -27.85 -0.64
CA SER A 136 -0.62 -28.97 -0.43
C SER A 136 0.18 -28.78 0.84
N HIS A 137 0.61 -27.56 1.14
CA HIS A 137 1.38 -27.27 2.34
C HIS A 137 0.55 -27.26 3.62
N LYS A 138 -0.77 -27.06 3.53
CA LYS A 138 -1.68 -27.05 4.68
C LYS A 138 -2.11 -28.44 5.11
N LYS A 139 -1.91 -29.45 4.26
CA LYS A 139 -2.25 -30.84 4.61
C LYS A 139 -1.17 -31.41 5.53
N PRO A 140 -1.57 -32.01 6.65
CA PRO A 140 -0.60 -32.64 7.54
C PRO A 140 0.07 -33.85 6.90
#